data_ac602ee02a8c918555e3cf0e685e320b
#
_entry.id   ac602ee02a8c918555e3cf0e685e320b
#
_cell.length_a   1.000
_cell.length_b   1.000
_cell.length_c   1.000
_cell.angle_alpha   90.00
_cell.angle_beta   90.00
_cell.angle_gamma   90.00
#
_symmetry.space_group_name_H-M   'P 1'
#
loop_
_entity.id
_entity.type
_entity.pdbx_description
1 polymer ?
#
loop_
_entity_poly.entity_id
_entity_poly.type
_entity_poly.pdbx_seq_one_letter_code
_entity_poly.pdbx_strand_id
1 'polypeptide(L)' 'MQYLPDLLLEKYGPFMDLQELADLLRLKKTSVYQQIYQGQLDIPHIKRGKKYLFPTSETAAYLQGAIQNPN' A
#
# COMPACT_ATOMS: atom_id res chain seq x y z
N MET A 1 -13.17 0.55 -18.43
CA MET A 1 -12.77 0.32 -17.04
C MET A 1 -11.28 0.65 -16.88
N GLN A 2 -10.94 1.40 -15.87
CA GLN A 2 -9.57 1.88 -15.70
C GLN A 2 -8.73 0.83 -14.98
N TYR A 3 -7.48 0.67 -15.44
CA TYR A 3 -6.53 -0.26 -14.84
C TYR A 3 -6.14 0.23 -13.45
N LEU A 4 -6.14 -0.66 -12.45
CA LEU A 4 -5.91 -0.27 -11.05
C LEU A 4 -4.59 0.47 -10.83
N PRO A 5 -3.43 0.01 -11.36
CA PRO A 5 -2.19 0.77 -11.17
C PRO A 5 -2.28 2.20 -11.71
N ASP A 6 -2.96 2.41 -12.82
CA ASP A 6 -3.12 3.75 -13.39
C ASP A 6 -3.97 4.63 -12.49
N LEU A 7 -5.06 4.07 -11.93
CA LEU A 7 -5.91 4.80 -11.00
C LEU A 7 -5.13 5.26 -9.77
N LEU A 8 -4.34 4.36 -9.20
CA LEU A 8 -3.57 4.67 -8.00
C LEU A 8 -2.45 5.66 -8.29
N LEU A 9 -1.79 5.54 -9.45
CA LEU A 9 -0.75 6.48 -9.84
C LEU A 9 -1.31 7.89 -10.04
N GLU A 10 -2.50 8.01 -10.62
CA GLU A 10 -3.16 9.30 -10.77
C GLU A 10 -3.49 9.92 -9.42
N LYS A 11 -3.97 9.12 -8.49
CA LYS A 11 -4.44 9.63 -7.21
C LYS A 11 -3.29 9.94 -6.24
N TYR A 12 -2.29 9.07 -6.18
CA TYR A 12 -1.26 9.14 -5.15
C TYR A 12 0.13 9.48 -5.67
N GLY A 13 0.34 9.42 -6.99
CA GLY A 13 1.67 9.60 -7.56
C GLY A 13 2.51 8.33 -7.42
N PRO A 14 3.84 8.44 -7.61
CA PRO A 14 4.71 7.25 -7.63
C PRO A 14 4.87 6.57 -6.28
N PHE A 15 4.66 7.28 -5.17
CA PHE A 15 4.79 6.73 -3.83
C PHE A 15 3.62 7.16 -2.97
N MET A 16 3.19 6.25 -2.09
CA MET A 16 2.15 6.53 -1.10
C MET A 16 2.80 6.59 0.28
N ASP A 17 2.29 7.48 1.14
CA ASP A 17 2.72 7.45 2.54
C ASP A 17 1.84 6.47 3.33
N LEU A 18 2.15 6.33 4.62
CA LEU A 18 1.45 5.37 5.46
C LEU A 18 -0.03 5.73 5.63
N GLN A 19 -0.33 7.02 5.75
CA GLN A 19 -1.72 7.47 5.87
C GLN A 19 -2.50 7.15 4.60
N GLU A 20 -1.91 7.38 3.44
CA GLU A 20 -2.57 7.08 2.17
C GLU A 20 -2.82 5.59 2.01
N LEU A 21 -1.84 4.76 2.39
CA LEU A 21 -2.02 3.31 2.36
C LEU A 21 -3.11 2.87 3.32
N ALA A 22 -3.11 3.40 4.54
CA ALA A 22 -4.13 3.06 5.52
C ALA A 22 -5.53 3.44 5.01
N ASP A 23 -5.66 4.62 4.42
CA ASP A 23 -6.93 5.07 3.84
C ASP A 23 -7.38 4.14 2.71
N LEU A 24 -6.46 3.76 1.84
CA LEU A 24 -6.77 2.87 0.72
C LEU A 24 -7.26 1.52 1.21
N LEU A 25 -6.63 0.98 2.25
CA LEU A 25 -6.99 -0.32 2.81
C LEU A 25 -8.11 -0.23 3.85
N ARG A 26 -8.53 0.98 4.17
CA ARG A 26 -9.55 1.27 5.19
C ARG A 26 -9.15 0.73 6.56
N LEU A 27 -7.88 0.91 6.87
CA LEU A 27 -7.31 0.54 8.16
C LEU A 27 -6.91 1.78 8.94
N LYS A 28 -6.73 1.62 10.24
CA LYS A 28 -6.16 2.68 11.07
C LYS A 28 -4.64 2.69 10.88
N LYS A 29 -4.03 3.86 11.02
CA LYS A 29 -2.56 3.98 10.95
C LYS A 29 -1.88 3.02 11.93
N THR A 30 -2.43 2.91 13.14
CA THR A 30 -1.87 2.03 14.16
C THR A 30 -1.85 0.58 13.70
N SER A 31 -2.89 0.15 12.99
CA SER A 31 -2.93 -1.22 12.46
C SER A 31 -1.83 -1.47 11.44
N VAL A 32 -1.58 -0.49 10.55
CA VAL A 32 -0.52 -0.63 9.55
C VAL A 32 0.85 -0.65 10.25
N TYR A 33 1.08 0.22 11.24
CA TYR A 33 2.32 0.22 12.01
C TYR A 33 2.56 -1.12 12.68
N GLN A 34 1.52 -1.68 13.29
CA GLN A 34 1.63 -2.98 13.96
C GLN A 34 2.03 -4.08 12.98
N GLN A 35 1.43 -4.09 11.79
CA GLN A 35 1.78 -5.08 10.78
C GLN A 35 3.24 -4.95 10.33
N ILE A 36 3.73 -3.72 10.22
CA ILE A 36 5.14 -3.48 9.87
C ILE A 36 6.05 -4.01 10.98
N TYR A 37 5.77 -3.66 12.24
CA TYR A 37 6.59 -4.10 13.38
C TYR A 37 6.60 -5.62 13.54
N GLN A 38 5.49 -6.26 13.21
CA GLN A 38 5.38 -7.72 13.34
C GLN A 38 5.88 -8.45 12.12
N GLY A 39 6.33 -7.72 11.08
CA GLY A 39 6.78 -8.33 9.85
C GLY A 39 5.69 -9.01 9.06
N GLN A 40 4.45 -8.57 9.24
CA GLN A 40 3.29 -9.19 8.60
C GLN A 40 2.77 -8.42 7.39
N LEU A 41 3.34 -7.26 7.09
CA LEU A 41 2.91 -6.48 5.95
C LEU A 41 3.64 -6.97 4.70
N ASP A 42 2.88 -7.53 3.77
CA ASP A 42 3.43 -8.11 2.55
C ASP A 42 3.67 -7.08 1.44
N ILE A 43 3.22 -5.85 1.64
CA ILE A 43 3.39 -4.79 0.64
C ILE A 43 4.79 -4.23 0.75
N PRO A 44 5.55 -4.19 -0.36
CA PRO A 44 6.90 -3.60 -0.33
C PRO A 44 6.87 -2.17 0.14
N HIS A 45 7.84 -1.81 0.98
CA HIS A 45 7.92 -0.45 1.52
C HIS A 45 9.36 -0.09 1.80
N ILE A 46 9.61 1.22 1.84
CA ILE A 46 10.93 1.80 2.11
C ILE A 46 10.77 2.71 3.32
N LYS A 47 11.72 2.66 4.26
CA LYS A 47 11.72 3.57 5.38
C LYS A 47 12.74 4.69 5.13
N ARG A 48 12.27 5.93 5.12
CA ARG A 48 13.12 7.11 4.97
C ARG A 48 12.96 7.99 6.20
N GLY A 49 13.97 7.98 7.07
CA GLY A 49 13.87 8.67 8.35
C GLY A 49 12.76 8.09 9.18
N LYS A 50 11.77 8.92 9.52
CA LYS A 50 10.60 8.49 10.29
C LYS A 50 9.40 8.14 9.43
N LYS A 51 9.54 8.20 8.10
CA LYS A 51 8.42 7.99 7.19
C LYS A 51 8.57 6.67 6.45
N TYR A 52 7.44 6.03 6.22
CA TYR A 52 7.36 4.86 5.34
C TYR A 52 6.82 5.29 3.99
N LEU A 53 7.44 4.79 2.92
CA LEU A 53 7.00 5.05 1.55
C LEU A 53 6.66 3.73 0.90
N PHE A 54 5.52 3.69 0.22
CA PHE A 54 5.02 2.49 -0.45
C PHE A 54 4.98 2.78 -1.95
N PRO A 55 5.83 2.10 -2.76
CA PRO A 55 5.76 2.29 -4.21
C PRO A 55 4.34 1.98 -4.70
N THR A 56 3.74 2.94 -5.37
CA THR A 56 2.33 2.81 -5.78
C THR A 56 2.12 1.63 -6.72
N SER A 57 3.04 1.41 -7.66
CA SER A 57 2.94 0.29 -8.59
C SER A 57 3.01 -1.06 -7.88
N GLU A 58 3.87 -1.19 -6.87
CA GLU A 58 3.98 -2.42 -6.09
C GLU A 58 2.73 -2.66 -5.25
N THR A 59 2.19 -1.58 -4.67
CA THR A 59 0.95 -1.67 -3.91
C THR A 59 -0.20 -2.13 -4.80
N ALA A 60 -0.29 -1.57 -6.00
CA ALA A 60 -1.32 -1.97 -6.96
C ALA A 60 -1.17 -3.44 -7.36
N ALA A 61 0.05 -3.89 -7.60
CA ALA A 61 0.31 -5.28 -7.94
C ALA A 61 -0.12 -6.21 -6.82
N TYR A 62 0.18 -5.85 -5.58
CA TYR A 62 -0.24 -6.62 -4.42
C TYR A 62 -1.76 -6.74 -4.36
N LEU A 63 -2.46 -5.62 -4.53
CA LEU A 63 -3.92 -5.61 -4.47
C LEU A 63 -4.54 -6.42 -5.61
N GLN A 64 -3.98 -6.35 -6.81
CA GLN A 64 -4.46 -7.14 -7.94
C GLN A 64 -4.29 -8.63 -7.66
N GLY A 65 -3.16 -9.02 -7.09
CA GLY A 65 -2.93 -10.41 -6.72
C GLY A 65 -3.92 -10.89 -5.67
N ALA A 66 -4.21 -10.07 -4.68
CA ALA A 66 -5.18 -10.41 -3.65
C ALA A 66 -6.59 -10.57 -4.20
N ILE A 67 -6.96 -9.74 -5.19
CA ILE A 67 -8.27 -9.82 -5.83
C ILE A 67 -8.38 -11.08 -6.71
N GLN A 68 -7.30 -11.41 -7.42
CA GLN A 68 -7.30 -12.53 -8.35
C GLN A 68 -7.15 -13.88 -7.68
N ASN A 69 -6.64 -13.91 -6.46
CA ASN A 69 -6.46 -15.13 -5.68
C ASN A 69 -7.23 -15.05 -4.36
N PRO A 70 -8.57 -15.07 -4.43
CA PRO A 70 -9.38 -14.99 -3.23
C PRO A 70 -9.37 -16.33 -2.50
N ASN A 71 -8.58 -16.46 -1.50
CA ASN A 71 -8.60 -17.64 -0.67
C ASN A 71 -9.28 -17.35 0.64
#